data_7f83e92aba3c6ee8de7b3fa106ef77fa
#
_entry.id   7f83e92aba3c6ee8de7b3fa106ef77fa
#
_cell.length_a   1.000
_cell.length_b   1.000
_cell.length_c   1.000
_cell.angle_alpha   90.00
_cell.angle_beta   90.00
_cell.angle_gamma   90.00
#
_symmetry.space_group_name_H-M   'P 1'
#
loop_
_entity.id
_entity.type
_entity.pdbx_description
1 polymer ?
#
loop_
_entity_poly.entity_id
_entity_poly.type
_entity_poly.pdbx_seq_one_letter_code
_entity_poly.pdbx_strand_id
1 'polypeptide(L)'
;MKFLFFIVLLYIFRRYLVFIVLCVPLRIVNQRSRVAFLAEKKDNSLNACCEKLPTPMNLALQKNENEHASGFSLARVLKKKIFCIIYGYSKYLIHTIKYFPSHVVRNWVYKYIFLVDCHPNSTIYFGCEIRAGYSLHIGRGSIIGDNCILDARQGIYIGENVNLSSEVHLWTESHDMNDPYFRGSPSKRGAIYVGSRAWLGAQVTVLDNVKIGEGAVVCAGAVVTKDVEPFAVVAGIPAKKIGERSRD
;
A
#
# COMPACT_ATOMS: atom_id res chain seq x y z
N MET A 1 -39.21 -2.44 -23.84
CA MET A 1 -38.29 -3.25 -23.05
C MET A 1 -36.93 -3.46 -23.72
N LYS A 2 -36.85 -3.93 -24.97
CA LYS A 2 -35.57 -4.15 -25.70
C LYS A 2 -34.72 -2.88 -25.89
N PHE A 3 -35.33 -1.72 -26.10
CA PHE A 3 -34.65 -0.44 -26.30
C PHE A 3 -33.99 0.07 -24.99
N LEU A 4 -34.68 -0.05 -23.87
CA LEU A 4 -34.14 0.31 -22.54
C LEU A 4 -32.96 -0.58 -22.15
N PHE A 5 -33.05 -1.88 -22.47
CA PHE A 5 -31.97 -2.83 -22.28
C PHE A 5 -30.74 -2.47 -23.10
N PHE A 6 -30.93 -2.04 -24.34
CA PHE A 6 -29.84 -1.61 -25.23
C PHE A 6 -29.16 -0.33 -24.75
N ILE A 7 -29.91 0.65 -24.22
CA ILE A 7 -29.37 1.88 -23.63
C ILE A 7 -28.57 1.56 -22.38
N VAL A 8 -29.06 0.68 -21.50
CA VAL A 8 -28.34 0.24 -20.31
C VAL A 8 -27.06 -0.49 -20.69
N LEU A 9 -27.10 -1.35 -21.71
CA LEU A 9 -25.93 -2.08 -22.21
C LEU A 9 -24.87 -1.13 -22.81
N LEU A 10 -25.28 -0.12 -23.57
CA LEU A 10 -24.40 0.92 -24.11
C LEU A 10 -23.79 1.77 -23.01
N TYR A 11 -24.56 2.11 -21.96
CA TYR A 11 -24.08 2.87 -20.82
C TYR A 11 -23.04 2.07 -20.00
N ILE A 12 -23.30 0.78 -19.78
CA ILE A 12 -22.37 -0.14 -19.13
C ILE A 12 -21.11 -0.30 -19.99
N PHE A 13 -21.26 -0.52 -21.32
CA PHE A 13 -20.14 -0.69 -22.24
C PHE A 13 -19.27 0.57 -22.32
N ARG A 14 -19.88 1.76 -22.37
CA ARG A 14 -19.16 3.04 -22.32
C ARG A 14 -18.37 3.20 -21.01
N ARG A 15 -18.96 2.85 -19.86
CA ARG A 15 -18.25 2.85 -18.57
C ARG A 15 -17.12 1.83 -18.54
N TYR A 16 -17.33 0.64 -19.12
CA TYR A 16 -16.31 -0.39 -19.23
C TYR A 16 -15.16 0.02 -20.14
N LEU A 17 -15.45 0.64 -21.28
CA LEU A 17 -14.44 1.15 -22.21
C LEU A 17 -13.59 2.26 -21.57
N VAL A 18 -14.23 3.21 -20.89
CA VAL A 18 -13.54 4.26 -20.13
C VAL A 18 -12.69 3.64 -19.03
N PHE A 19 -13.19 2.62 -18.34
CA PHE A 19 -12.45 1.90 -17.31
C PHE A 19 -11.20 1.21 -17.90
N ILE A 20 -11.33 0.50 -19.02
CA ILE A 20 -10.21 -0.18 -19.69
C ILE A 20 -9.17 0.83 -20.19
N VAL A 21 -9.60 1.91 -20.86
CA VAL A 21 -8.72 2.96 -21.39
C VAL A 21 -7.92 3.65 -20.28
N LEU A 22 -8.50 3.76 -19.09
CA LEU A 22 -7.83 4.38 -17.95
C LEU A 22 -6.97 3.38 -17.14
N CYS A 23 -7.31 2.09 -17.15
CA CYS A 23 -6.55 1.07 -16.42
C CYS A 23 -5.16 0.80 -17.01
N VAL A 24 -5.01 0.88 -18.35
CA VAL A 24 -3.71 0.65 -19.03
C VAL A 24 -2.65 1.68 -18.62
N PRO A 25 -2.91 3.00 -18.71
CA PRO A 25 -1.97 4.01 -18.20
C PRO A 25 -1.64 3.85 -16.71
N LEU A 26 -2.63 3.49 -15.90
CA LEU A 26 -2.44 3.26 -14.45
C LEU A 26 -1.50 2.10 -14.18
N ARG A 27 -1.66 0.99 -14.89
CA ARG A 27 -0.76 -0.15 -14.77
C ARG A 27 0.67 0.24 -15.13
N ILE A 28 0.88 1.03 -16.19
CA ILE A 28 2.19 1.51 -16.60
C ILE A 28 2.82 2.40 -15.52
N VAL A 29 2.05 3.32 -14.93
CA VAL A 29 2.53 4.18 -13.84
C VAL A 29 2.91 3.36 -12.62
N ASN A 30 2.08 2.42 -12.20
CA ASN A 30 2.36 1.53 -11.07
C ASN A 30 3.56 0.61 -11.33
N GLN A 31 3.71 0.11 -12.55
CA GLN A 31 4.85 -0.71 -12.95
C GLN A 31 6.17 0.08 -12.92
N ARG A 32 6.18 1.34 -13.35
CA ARG A 32 7.34 2.24 -13.23
C ARG A 32 7.68 2.51 -11.77
N SER A 33 6.68 2.76 -10.93
CA SER A 33 6.87 2.95 -9.49
C SER A 33 7.41 1.69 -8.81
N ARG A 34 6.95 0.51 -9.22
CA ARG A 34 7.50 -0.78 -8.76
C ARG A 34 8.97 -0.95 -9.14
N VAL A 35 9.34 -0.64 -10.38
CA VAL A 35 10.73 -0.73 -10.84
C VAL A 35 11.62 0.24 -10.05
N ALA A 36 11.17 1.47 -9.82
CA ALA A 36 11.89 2.45 -9.00
C ALA A 36 12.06 1.96 -7.56
N PHE A 37 11.00 1.44 -6.94
CA PHE A 37 11.04 0.87 -5.59
C PHE A 37 12.01 -0.31 -5.47
N LEU A 38 12.01 -1.22 -6.46
CA LEU A 38 12.94 -2.37 -6.47
C LEU A 38 14.39 -1.94 -6.69
N ALA A 39 14.63 -0.93 -7.52
CA ALA A 39 15.96 -0.36 -7.73
C ALA A 39 16.50 0.28 -6.44
N GLU A 40 15.69 1.10 -5.77
CA GLU A 40 16.01 1.71 -4.48
C GLU A 40 16.34 0.66 -3.41
N LYS A 41 15.55 -0.42 -3.34
CA LYS A 41 15.80 -1.51 -2.39
C LYS A 41 17.08 -2.27 -2.68
N LYS A 42 17.48 -2.40 -3.96
CA LYS A 42 18.74 -3.02 -4.38
C LYS A 42 19.93 -2.14 -4.01
N ASP A 43 19.85 -0.83 -4.22
CA ASP A 43 20.92 0.12 -3.85
C ASP A 43 21.09 0.21 -2.34
N ASN A 44 20.01 0.19 -1.57
CA ASN A 44 20.07 0.18 -0.10
C ASN A 44 20.66 -1.12 0.46
N SER A 45 20.58 -2.24 -0.26
CA SER A 45 21.25 -3.49 0.13
C SER A 45 22.76 -3.47 -0.15
N LEU A 46 23.22 -2.61 -1.05
CA LEU A 46 24.63 -2.43 -1.41
C LEU A 46 25.30 -1.30 -0.62
N ASN A 47 24.52 -0.32 -0.16
CA ASN A 47 25.01 0.81 0.61
C ASN A 47 24.35 0.86 1.98
N ALA A 48 24.87 0.10 2.93
CA ALA A 48 24.51 0.25 4.36
C ALA A 48 25.05 1.56 4.95
N CYS A 49 25.40 2.53 4.11
CA CYS A 49 25.88 3.84 4.51
C CYS A 49 25.30 4.91 3.57
N CYS A 50 24.57 5.86 4.17
CA CYS A 50 24.25 7.20 3.65
C CYS A 50 23.08 7.42 2.70
N GLU A 51 22.13 8.17 3.28
CA GLU A 51 21.50 9.39 2.78
C GLU A 51 20.47 9.34 1.64
N LYS A 52 19.26 9.78 2.06
CA LYS A 52 18.26 10.58 1.29
C LYS A 52 17.79 9.98 -0.02
N LEU A 53 16.61 9.33 0.03
CA LEU A 53 15.83 9.16 -1.18
C LEU A 53 14.41 9.72 -1.04
N PRO A 54 13.98 10.51 -2.04
CA PRO A 54 12.71 11.17 -2.07
C PRO A 54 11.60 10.26 -2.61
N THR A 55 10.38 10.49 -2.15
CA THR A 55 9.17 9.89 -2.75
C THR A 55 9.15 10.12 -4.28
N PRO A 56 8.47 9.27 -5.08
CA PRO A 56 8.43 9.39 -6.55
C PRO A 56 8.06 10.78 -7.06
N MET A 57 7.32 11.55 -6.26
CA MET A 57 6.97 12.92 -6.59
C MET A 57 8.14 13.89 -6.41
N ASN A 58 9.02 13.65 -5.42
CA ASN A 58 10.20 14.48 -5.18
C ASN A 58 11.33 14.16 -6.15
N LEU A 59 11.48 12.90 -6.60
CA LEU A 59 12.42 12.53 -7.68
C LEU A 59 12.13 13.30 -8.98
N ALA A 60 10.85 13.50 -9.30
CA ALA A 60 10.45 14.32 -10.45
C ALA A 60 10.73 15.82 -10.21
N LEU A 61 10.78 16.28 -8.96
CA LEU A 61 11.05 17.67 -8.59
C LEU A 61 12.55 17.96 -8.47
N GLN A 62 13.33 17.08 -7.80
CA GLN A 62 14.77 17.28 -7.62
C GLN A 62 15.58 17.11 -8.92
N LYS A 63 15.16 16.22 -9.83
CA LYS A 63 15.78 16.09 -11.15
C LYS A 63 15.63 17.37 -12.00
N ASN A 64 14.68 18.25 -11.64
CA ASN A 64 14.45 19.51 -12.34
C ASN A 64 15.29 20.69 -11.82
N GLU A 65 15.80 20.65 -10.59
CA GLU A 65 16.64 21.73 -10.06
C GLU A 65 18.04 21.77 -10.68
N ASN A 66 18.55 20.61 -11.08
CA ASN A 66 19.85 20.49 -11.77
C ASN A 66 19.76 20.71 -13.28
N GLU A 67 18.56 20.78 -13.87
CA GLU A 67 18.34 20.97 -15.31
C GLU A 67 17.92 22.41 -15.70
N HIS A 68 18.05 23.41 -14.82
CA HIS A 68 17.65 24.78 -15.11
C HIS A 68 18.46 25.48 -16.23
N ALA A 69 19.38 24.76 -16.87
CA ALA A 69 20.23 25.30 -17.96
C ALA A 69 19.80 24.91 -19.39
N SER A 70 18.75 24.12 -19.58
CA SER A 70 18.31 23.74 -20.94
C SER A 70 16.83 24.06 -21.19
N GLY A 71 16.59 24.86 -22.18
CA GLY A 71 15.36 25.44 -22.72
C GLY A 71 14.02 24.87 -22.27
N PHE A 72 13.11 25.79 -22.01
CA PHE A 72 11.69 25.56 -21.68
C PHE A 72 10.99 24.76 -22.80
N SER A 73 10.84 23.45 -22.60
CA SER A 73 10.12 22.58 -23.55
C SER A 73 8.68 22.42 -23.12
N LEU A 74 7.73 22.96 -23.89
CA LEU A 74 6.29 22.80 -23.72
C LEU A 74 5.89 21.33 -23.57
N ALA A 75 6.56 20.42 -24.30
CA ALA A 75 6.36 18.98 -24.23
C ALA A 75 6.67 18.40 -22.82
N ARG A 76 7.68 18.94 -22.11
CA ARG A 76 8.05 18.52 -20.75
C ARG A 76 6.99 18.93 -19.73
N VAL A 77 6.50 20.17 -19.85
CA VAL A 77 5.42 20.69 -18.99
C VAL A 77 4.13 19.91 -19.22
N LEU A 78 3.80 19.61 -20.46
CA LEU A 78 2.60 18.83 -20.83
C LEU A 78 2.69 17.40 -20.28
N LYS A 79 3.84 16.73 -20.44
CA LYS A 79 4.08 15.39 -19.86
C LYS A 79 3.90 15.38 -18.34
N LYS A 80 4.42 16.41 -17.64
CA LYS A 80 4.27 16.55 -16.18
C LYS A 80 2.79 16.73 -15.79
N LYS A 81 2.05 17.58 -16.47
CA LYS A 81 0.61 17.77 -16.24
C LYS A 81 -0.18 16.50 -16.48
N ILE A 82 0.07 15.80 -17.58
CA ILE A 82 -0.59 14.51 -17.90
C ILE A 82 -0.28 13.48 -16.81
N PHE A 83 0.99 13.37 -16.39
CA PHE A 83 1.37 12.47 -15.30
C PHE A 83 0.63 12.80 -13.99
N CYS A 84 0.53 14.07 -13.60
CA CYS A 84 -0.22 14.49 -12.41
C CYS A 84 -1.71 14.12 -12.50
N ILE A 85 -2.32 14.28 -13.67
CA ILE A 85 -3.73 13.90 -13.91
C ILE A 85 -3.91 12.39 -13.76
N ILE A 86 -3.06 11.60 -14.41
CA ILE A 86 -3.11 10.13 -14.34
C ILE A 86 -2.89 9.66 -12.90
N TYR A 87 -1.92 10.24 -12.20
CA TYR A 87 -1.64 9.93 -10.80
C TYR A 87 -2.81 10.29 -9.87
N GLY A 88 -3.39 11.48 -10.03
CA GLY A 88 -4.58 11.88 -9.28
C GLY A 88 -5.77 10.96 -9.54
N TYR A 89 -5.97 10.58 -10.80
CA TYR A 89 -7.01 9.64 -11.18
C TYR A 89 -6.76 8.22 -10.61
N SER A 90 -5.50 7.77 -10.55
CA SER A 90 -5.16 6.49 -9.94
C SER A 90 -5.55 6.43 -8.47
N LYS A 91 -5.27 7.51 -7.73
CA LYS A 91 -5.70 7.63 -6.33
C LYS A 91 -7.23 7.61 -6.19
N TYR A 92 -7.94 8.31 -7.06
CA TYR A 92 -9.40 8.29 -7.07
C TYR A 92 -9.94 6.89 -7.37
N LEU A 93 -9.35 6.18 -8.32
CA LEU A 93 -9.79 4.84 -8.69
C LEU A 93 -9.57 3.83 -7.55
N ILE A 94 -8.40 3.84 -6.90
CA ILE A 94 -8.13 2.96 -5.75
C ILE A 94 -9.08 3.25 -4.59
N HIS A 95 -9.43 4.52 -4.39
CA HIS A 95 -10.38 4.93 -3.38
C HIS A 95 -11.83 4.51 -3.71
N THR A 96 -12.16 4.42 -4.98
CA THR A 96 -13.51 4.05 -5.45
C THR A 96 -13.68 2.54 -5.54
N ILE A 97 -12.66 1.81 -5.98
CA ILE A 97 -12.72 0.36 -6.17
C ILE A 97 -12.93 -0.38 -4.85
N LYS A 98 -12.46 0.16 -3.74
CA LYS A 98 -12.63 -0.44 -2.40
C LYS A 98 -14.09 -0.65 -2.03
N TYR A 99 -15.01 0.13 -2.60
CA TYR A 99 -16.46 0.02 -2.38
C TYR A 99 -17.18 -0.84 -3.42
N PHE A 100 -16.45 -1.44 -4.36
CA PHE A 100 -17.09 -2.33 -5.34
C PHE A 100 -17.57 -3.62 -4.64
N PRO A 101 -18.85 -4.06 -4.83
CA PRO A 101 -19.45 -5.13 -4.01
C PRO A 101 -18.79 -6.51 -4.18
N SER A 102 -18.22 -6.82 -5.36
CA SER A 102 -17.57 -8.10 -5.60
C SER A 102 -16.10 -8.10 -5.18
N HIS A 103 -15.72 -8.95 -4.22
CA HIS A 103 -14.33 -9.15 -3.82
C HIS A 103 -13.46 -9.74 -4.94
N VAL A 104 -14.05 -10.56 -5.83
CA VAL A 104 -13.35 -11.11 -6.99
C VAL A 104 -12.87 -10.00 -7.93
N VAL A 105 -13.75 -9.03 -8.23
CA VAL A 105 -13.42 -7.89 -9.08
C VAL A 105 -12.40 -6.97 -8.38
N ARG A 106 -12.59 -6.69 -7.07
CA ARG A 106 -11.63 -5.88 -6.30
C ARG A 106 -10.24 -6.52 -6.30
N ASN A 107 -10.14 -7.81 -5.98
CA ASN A 107 -8.87 -8.52 -5.95
C ASN A 107 -8.21 -8.57 -7.33
N TRP A 108 -8.99 -8.74 -8.39
CA TRP A 108 -8.49 -8.65 -9.77
C TRP A 108 -7.87 -7.28 -10.05
N VAL A 109 -8.56 -6.19 -9.70
CA VAL A 109 -8.05 -4.82 -9.88
C VAL A 109 -6.80 -4.58 -9.03
N TYR A 110 -6.81 -4.98 -7.75
CA TYR A 110 -5.64 -4.85 -6.89
C TYR A 110 -4.43 -5.58 -7.46
N LYS A 111 -4.61 -6.81 -7.92
CA LYS A 111 -3.54 -7.63 -8.48
C LYS A 111 -3.01 -7.10 -9.82
N TYR A 112 -3.89 -6.81 -10.77
CA TYR A 112 -3.47 -6.54 -12.15
C TYR A 112 -3.29 -5.06 -12.47
N ILE A 113 -3.99 -4.16 -11.77
CA ILE A 113 -3.89 -2.72 -12.00
C ILE A 113 -2.95 -2.07 -10.97
N PHE A 114 -3.12 -2.39 -9.70
CA PHE A 114 -2.29 -1.83 -8.62
C PHE A 114 -1.07 -2.68 -8.26
N LEU A 115 -0.89 -3.82 -8.95
CA LEU A 115 0.27 -4.70 -8.84
C LEU A 115 0.50 -5.24 -7.42
N VAL A 116 -0.57 -5.40 -6.64
CA VAL A 116 -0.49 -6.07 -5.34
C VAL A 116 -0.08 -7.53 -5.56
N ASP A 117 0.98 -7.94 -4.89
CA ASP A 117 1.39 -9.34 -4.88
C ASP A 117 0.54 -10.12 -3.87
N CYS A 118 -0.58 -10.63 -4.34
CA CYS A 118 -1.59 -11.29 -3.52
C CYS A 118 -1.75 -12.74 -4.00
N HIS A 119 -1.59 -13.69 -3.07
CA HIS A 119 -1.82 -15.10 -3.38
C HIS A 119 -3.31 -15.33 -3.75
N PRO A 120 -3.64 -16.21 -4.72
CA PRO A 120 -5.03 -16.44 -5.14
C PRO A 120 -5.99 -16.85 -4.02
N ASN A 121 -5.49 -17.56 -3.00
CA ASN A 121 -6.27 -18.03 -1.86
C ASN A 121 -6.32 -17.03 -0.69
N SER A 122 -5.86 -15.79 -0.88
CA SER A 122 -6.00 -14.72 0.10
C SER A 122 -7.17 -13.80 -0.27
N THR A 123 -7.73 -13.12 0.72
CA THR A 123 -8.92 -12.30 0.52
C THR A 123 -8.73 -10.91 1.10
N ILE A 124 -9.05 -9.89 0.28
CA ILE A 124 -9.13 -8.50 0.73
C ILE A 124 -10.59 -8.12 0.77
N TYR A 125 -11.10 -7.84 1.97
CA TYR A 125 -12.50 -7.49 2.20
C TYR A 125 -12.83 -6.05 1.77
N PHE A 126 -14.03 -5.62 2.09
CA PHE A 126 -14.62 -4.36 1.64
C PHE A 126 -13.95 -3.15 2.30
N GLY A 127 -13.89 -2.02 1.59
CA GLY A 127 -13.46 -0.75 2.16
C GLY A 127 -11.94 -0.57 2.36
N CYS A 128 -11.10 -1.57 2.03
CA CYS A 128 -9.67 -1.48 2.27
C CYS A 128 -8.99 -0.40 1.41
N GLU A 129 -8.24 0.50 2.06
CA GLU A 129 -7.39 1.49 1.40
C GLU A 129 -5.97 0.95 1.26
N ILE A 130 -5.49 0.85 0.02
CA ILE A 130 -4.15 0.37 -0.29
C ILE A 130 -3.35 1.51 -0.94
N ARG A 131 -2.23 1.90 -0.33
CA ARG A 131 -1.28 2.85 -0.90
C ARG A 131 -0.04 2.11 -1.36
N ALA A 132 0.47 2.44 -2.55
CA ALA A 132 1.61 1.76 -3.16
C ALA A 132 1.46 0.23 -3.23
N GLY A 133 0.35 -0.25 -3.82
CA GLY A 133 0.04 -1.68 -3.91
C GLY A 133 1.16 -2.55 -4.49
N TYR A 134 2.02 -1.99 -5.34
CA TYR A 134 3.17 -2.66 -5.93
C TYR A 134 4.25 -3.11 -4.91
N SER A 135 4.18 -2.64 -3.68
CA SER A 135 5.06 -3.01 -2.56
C SER A 135 4.31 -3.71 -1.41
N LEU A 136 3.08 -4.16 -1.68
CA LEU A 136 2.28 -4.96 -0.75
C LEU A 136 2.33 -6.42 -1.18
N HIS A 137 2.74 -7.29 -0.24
CA HIS A 137 2.81 -8.74 -0.43
C HIS A 137 1.89 -9.43 0.58
N ILE A 138 1.01 -10.32 0.10
CA ILE A 138 0.03 -11.04 0.92
C ILE A 138 0.15 -12.54 0.64
N GLY A 139 0.58 -13.30 1.63
CA GLY A 139 0.78 -14.74 1.58
C GLY A 139 -0.53 -15.53 1.55
N ARG A 140 -0.40 -16.82 1.26
CA ARG A 140 -1.50 -17.76 1.08
C ARG A 140 -2.40 -17.83 2.32
N GLY A 141 -3.72 -17.89 2.09
CA GLY A 141 -4.73 -18.06 3.13
C GLY A 141 -4.90 -16.85 4.06
N SER A 142 -4.22 -15.73 3.78
CA SER A 142 -4.32 -14.54 4.61
C SER A 142 -5.56 -13.73 4.28
N ILE A 143 -6.16 -13.15 5.32
CA ILE A 143 -7.39 -12.38 5.28
C ILE A 143 -7.10 -10.95 5.72
N ILE A 144 -7.48 -10.00 4.89
CA ILE A 144 -7.48 -8.58 5.20
C ILE A 144 -8.92 -8.14 5.44
N GLY A 145 -9.25 -7.82 6.68
CA GLY A 145 -10.59 -7.45 7.11
C GLY A 145 -11.10 -6.15 6.51
N ASP A 146 -12.35 -5.83 6.81
CA ASP A 146 -12.99 -4.63 6.25
C ASP A 146 -12.34 -3.34 6.74
N ASN A 147 -12.33 -2.33 5.86
CA ASN A 147 -11.84 -0.97 6.15
C ASN A 147 -10.40 -0.88 6.64
N CYS A 148 -9.56 -1.88 6.36
CA CYS A 148 -8.14 -1.80 6.67
C CYS A 148 -7.44 -0.72 5.85
N ILE A 149 -6.42 -0.08 6.44
CA ILE A 149 -5.52 0.86 5.74
C ILE A 149 -4.13 0.26 5.67
N LEU A 150 -3.67 -0.02 4.45
CA LEU A 150 -2.36 -0.61 4.18
C LEU A 150 -1.51 0.41 3.42
N ASP A 151 -0.73 1.20 4.16
CA ASP A 151 0.19 2.17 3.57
C ASP A 151 1.54 1.50 3.28
N ALA A 152 1.65 0.86 2.13
CA ALA A 152 2.81 0.06 1.75
C ALA A 152 3.91 0.86 1.04
N ARG A 153 4.02 2.19 1.24
CA ARG A 153 5.03 3.02 0.55
C ARG A 153 6.46 2.56 0.82
N GLN A 154 6.75 1.99 2.00
CA GLN A 154 8.07 1.40 2.31
C GLN A 154 8.06 -0.15 2.27
N GLY A 155 6.93 -0.74 1.93
CA GLY A 155 6.72 -2.18 1.83
C GLY A 155 5.96 -2.76 3.02
N ILE A 156 4.98 -3.61 2.72
CA ILE A 156 4.27 -4.42 3.71
C ILE A 156 4.35 -5.87 3.25
N TYR A 157 4.79 -6.74 4.16
CA TYR A 157 4.96 -8.16 3.91
C TYR A 157 4.10 -8.95 4.91
N ILE A 158 3.03 -9.54 4.43
CA ILE A 158 2.09 -10.35 5.22
C ILE A 158 2.35 -11.81 4.88
N GLY A 159 2.66 -12.61 5.88
CA GLY A 159 2.93 -14.04 5.75
C GLY A 159 1.70 -14.86 5.38
N GLU A 160 1.77 -16.17 5.55
CA GLU A 160 0.66 -17.09 5.27
C GLU A 160 -0.30 -17.21 6.46
N ASN A 161 -1.60 -17.41 6.16
CA ASN A 161 -2.65 -17.63 7.16
C ASN A 161 -2.70 -16.53 8.25
N VAL A 162 -2.38 -15.30 7.87
CA VAL A 162 -2.50 -14.12 8.72
C VAL A 162 -3.95 -13.64 8.72
N ASN A 163 -4.45 -13.23 9.88
CA ASN A 163 -5.76 -12.61 9.99
C ASN A 163 -5.60 -11.16 10.46
N LEU A 164 -5.86 -10.21 9.57
CA LEU A 164 -6.10 -8.81 9.93
C LEU A 164 -7.61 -8.63 10.10
N SER A 165 -8.04 -8.34 11.31
CA SER A 165 -9.45 -8.01 11.58
C SER A 165 -9.82 -6.65 10.97
N SER A 166 -11.08 -6.23 11.13
CA SER A 166 -11.55 -4.95 10.56
C SER A 166 -10.81 -3.75 11.14
N GLU A 167 -10.62 -2.73 10.30
CA GLU A 167 -10.02 -1.42 10.67
C GLU A 167 -8.57 -1.54 11.20
N VAL A 168 -7.81 -2.54 10.73
CA VAL A 168 -6.38 -2.60 11.01
C VAL A 168 -5.63 -1.60 10.13
N HIS A 169 -4.75 -0.80 10.74
CA HIS A 169 -3.96 0.22 10.07
C HIS A 169 -2.48 -0.11 10.14
N LEU A 170 -1.84 -0.27 8.97
CA LEU A 170 -0.40 -0.48 8.83
C LEU A 170 0.23 0.75 8.16
N TRP A 171 1.06 1.49 8.91
CA TRP A 171 1.68 2.73 8.45
C TRP A 171 3.19 2.55 8.31
N THR A 172 3.71 2.63 7.10
CA THR A 172 5.16 2.46 6.84
C THR A 172 5.94 3.76 6.79
N GLU A 173 5.28 4.90 6.97
CA GLU A 173 5.93 6.20 7.00
C GLU A 173 5.39 7.05 8.16
N SER A 174 6.30 7.81 8.77
CA SER A 174 5.98 8.83 9.76
C SER A 174 6.80 10.11 9.50
N HIS A 175 6.39 11.20 10.14
CA HIS A 175 7.10 12.47 10.10
C HIS A 175 8.08 12.57 11.27
N ASP A 176 9.17 13.32 11.08
CA ASP A 176 10.09 13.64 12.17
C ASP A 176 9.50 14.73 13.05
N MET A 177 9.22 14.42 14.31
CA MET A 177 8.67 15.37 15.27
C MET A 177 9.67 16.48 15.64
N ASN A 178 10.97 16.25 15.44
CA ASN A 178 12.02 17.23 15.73
C ASN A 178 12.34 18.13 14.54
N ASP A 179 11.80 17.84 13.36
CA ASP A 179 11.93 18.70 12.19
C ASP A 179 10.90 19.84 12.29
N PRO A 180 11.30 21.13 12.25
CA PRO A 180 10.38 22.26 12.38
C PRO A 180 9.31 22.33 11.28
N TYR A 181 9.50 21.61 10.19
CA TYR A 181 8.53 21.53 9.07
C TYR A 181 7.89 20.15 8.97
N PHE A 182 8.08 19.27 9.95
CA PHE A 182 7.58 17.89 9.97
C PHE A 182 7.90 17.10 8.68
N ARG A 183 9.09 17.30 8.12
CA ARG A 183 9.52 16.58 6.93
C ARG A 183 9.67 15.10 7.26
N GLY A 184 9.42 14.24 6.29
CA GLY A 184 9.65 12.81 6.45
C GLY A 184 11.13 12.53 6.70
N SER A 185 11.44 11.77 7.75
CA SER A 185 12.81 11.35 8.06
C SER A 185 13.09 9.95 7.49
N PRO A 186 14.27 9.72 6.91
CA PRO A 186 14.67 8.36 6.51
C PRO A 186 14.69 7.36 7.68
N SER A 187 15.02 7.82 8.89
CA SER A 187 15.01 6.99 10.12
C SER A 187 13.62 6.69 10.65
N LYS A 188 12.60 7.36 10.14
CA LYS A 188 11.18 7.19 10.49
C LYS A 188 10.39 6.56 9.34
N ARG A 189 11.02 5.67 8.60
CA ARG A 189 10.44 4.95 7.48
C ARG A 189 10.97 3.53 7.49
N GLY A 190 10.08 2.57 7.40
CA GLY A 190 10.49 1.18 7.34
C GLY A 190 9.36 0.25 6.98
N ALA A 191 9.72 -0.86 6.38
CA ALA A 191 8.77 -1.90 6.03
C ALA A 191 8.16 -2.53 7.27
N ILE A 192 6.89 -2.96 7.15
CA ILE A 192 6.20 -3.75 8.15
C ILE A 192 6.21 -5.21 7.71
N TYR A 193 6.55 -6.09 8.64
CA TYR A 193 6.52 -7.54 8.44
C TYR A 193 5.53 -8.17 9.42
N VAL A 194 4.58 -8.95 8.90
CA VAL A 194 3.64 -9.72 9.70
C VAL A 194 3.90 -11.20 9.45
N GLY A 195 4.40 -11.88 10.46
CA GLY A 195 4.73 -13.30 10.40
C GLY A 195 3.50 -14.18 10.17
N SER A 196 3.72 -15.37 9.62
CA SER A 196 2.65 -16.32 9.33
C SER A 196 1.84 -16.67 10.60
N ARG A 197 0.55 -16.96 10.42
CA ARG A 197 -0.38 -17.34 11.50
C ARG A 197 -0.59 -16.25 12.57
N ALA A 198 -0.12 -15.03 12.35
CA ALA A 198 -0.38 -13.90 13.25
C ALA A 198 -1.84 -13.43 13.13
N TRP A 199 -2.36 -12.95 14.24
CA TRP A 199 -3.69 -12.34 14.30
C TRP A 199 -3.62 -10.93 14.88
N LEU A 200 -4.08 -9.96 14.08
CA LEU A 200 -4.24 -8.59 14.51
C LEU A 200 -5.74 -8.34 14.73
N GLY A 201 -6.11 -8.05 15.97
CA GLY A 201 -7.47 -7.71 16.38
C GLY A 201 -7.98 -6.42 15.70
N ALA A 202 -9.27 -6.16 15.81
CA ALA A 202 -9.89 -4.98 15.21
C ALA A 202 -9.24 -3.67 15.73
N GLN A 203 -9.14 -2.67 14.84
CA GLN A 203 -8.61 -1.33 15.15
C GLN A 203 -7.15 -1.32 15.64
N VAL A 204 -6.39 -2.36 15.36
CA VAL A 204 -4.94 -2.36 15.64
C VAL A 204 -4.24 -1.38 14.71
N THR A 205 -3.34 -0.60 15.26
CA THR A 205 -2.42 0.26 14.50
C THR A 205 -1.00 -0.23 14.65
N VAL A 206 -0.30 -0.45 13.53
CA VAL A 206 1.12 -0.82 13.49
C VAL A 206 1.91 0.32 12.85
N LEU A 207 2.94 0.77 13.54
CA LEU A 207 3.81 1.85 13.05
C LEU A 207 4.95 1.30 12.17
N ASP A 208 5.68 2.22 11.57
CA ASP A 208 6.77 1.94 10.65
C ASP A 208 7.88 1.09 11.29
N ASN A 209 8.54 0.30 10.45
CA ASN A 209 9.69 -0.53 10.82
C ASN A 209 9.43 -1.60 11.89
N VAL A 210 8.16 -2.04 12.06
CA VAL A 210 7.76 -3.05 13.04
C VAL A 210 7.72 -4.44 12.40
N LYS A 211 8.22 -5.44 13.12
CA LYS A 211 8.10 -6.85 12.80
C LYS A 211 7.18 -7.54 13.82
N ILE A 212 6.12 -8.15 13.34
CA ILE A 212 5.23 -8.98 14.14
C ILE A 212 5.61 -10.43 13.89
N GLY A 213 6.00 -11.13 14.95
CA GLY A 213 6.46 -12.52 14.87
C GLY A 213 5.38 -13.49 14.47
N GLU A 214 5.81 -14.67 14.02
CA GLU A 214 4.92 -15.78 13.66
C GLU A 214 4.00 -16.16 14.81
N GLY A 215 2.73 -16.41 14.52
CA GLY A 215 1.74 -16.82 15.51
C GLY A 215 1.43 -15.78 16.60
N ALA A 216 1.98 -14.56 16.51
CA ALA A 216 1.71 -13.51 17.47
C ALA A 216 0.24 -13.04 17.40
N VAL A 217 -0.27 -12.58 18.54
CA VAL A 217 -1.61 -12.01 18.68
C VAL A 217 -1.49 -10.57 19.14
N VAL A 218 -2.07 -9.65 18.38
CA VAL A 218 -2.19 -8.25 18.77
C VAL A 218 -3.65 -7.99 19.12
N CYS A 219 -3.92 -7.68 20.37
CA CYS A 219 -5.29 -7.44 20.86
C CYS A 219 -5.91 -6.20 20.21
N ALA A 220 -7.24 -6.18 20.10
CA ALA A 220 -7.98 -5.09 19.50
C ALA A 220 -7.64 -3.72 20.12
N GLY A 221 -7.57 -2.68 19.26
CA GLY A 221 -7.27 -1.30 19.68
C GLY A 221 -5.81 -1.05 20.09
N ALA A 222 -4.92 -2.04 20.00
CA ALA A 222 -3.53 -1.86 20.36
C ALA A 222 -2.76 -1.01 19.32
N VAL A 223 -1.76 -0.24 19.80
CA VAL A 223 -0.83 0.51 18.96
C VAL A 223 0.58 -0.09 19.10
N VAL A 224 1.00 -0.78 18.05
CA VAL A 224 2.30 -1.49 18.02
C VAL A 224 3.38 -0.54 17.52
N THR A 225 4.32 -0.22 18.40
CA THR A 225 5.42 0.72 18.16
C THR A 225 6.80 0.04 18.16
N LYS A 226 6.86 -1.25 18.49
CA LYS A 226 8.09 -2.06 18.58
C LYS A 226 7.81 -3.47 18.07
N ASP A 227 8.87 -4.19 17.74
CA ASP A 227 8.77 -5.58 17.31
C ASP A 227 8.05 -6.45 18.36
N VAL A 228 7.26 -7.40 17.84
CA VAL A 228 6.50 -8.38 18.64
C VAL A 228 7.13 -9.74 18.42
N GLU A 229 7.46 -10.42 19.51
CA GLU A 229 8.06 -11.75 19.48
C GLU A 229 7.08 -12.80 18.88
N PRO A 230 7.59 -13.88 18.28
CA PRO A 230 6.74 -14.99 17.86
C PRO A 230 5.90 -15.52 19.03
N PHE A 231 4.63 -15.85 18.75
CA PHE A 231 3.64 -16.38 19.70
C PHE A 231 3.32 -15.46 20.89
N ALA A 232 3.88 -14.25 20.96
CA ALA A 232 3.52 -13.29 21.98
C ALA A 232 2.10 -12.76 21.81
N VAL A 233 1.42 -12.53 22.93
CA VAL A 233 0.15 -11.81 23.00
C VAL A 233 0.42 -10.41 23.52
N VAL A 234 0.10 -9.38 22.74
CA VAL A 234 0.35 -7.98 23.10
C VAL A 234 -0.93 -7.15 23.10
N ALA A 235 -1.02 -6.17 24.00
CA ALA A 235 -2.17 -5.27 24.09
C ALA A 235 -1.77 -3.88 24.58
N GLY A 236 -2.64 -2.89 24.35
CA GLY A 236 -2.53 -1.53 24.89
C GLY A 236 -1.87 -0.52 23.96
N ILE A 237 -1.71 0.71 24.48
CA ILE A 237 -1.14 1.89 23.79
C ILE A 237 -0.09 2.52 24.69
N PRO A 238 1.22 2.36 24.37
CA PRO A 238 1.78 1.45 23.37
C PRO A 238 1.59 -0.03 23.75
N ALA A 239 1.57 -0.92 22.75
CA ALA A 239 1.38 -2.35 22.94
C ALA A 239 2.51 -2.94 23.81
N LYS A 240 2.12 -3.75 24.80
CA LYS A 240 3.03 -4.47 25.70
C LYS A 240 2.65 -5.94 25.73
N LYS A 241 3.62 -6.81 25.94
CA LYS A 241 3.40 -8.26 26.12
C LYS A 241 2.57 -8.50 27.38
N ILE A 242 1.47 -9.22 27.23
CA ILE A 242 0.55 -9.61 28.30
C ILE A 242 0.47 -11.12 28.49
N GLY A 243 0.99 -11.90 27.54
CA GLY A 243 0.97 -13.35 27.58
C GLY A 243 1.65 -13.99 26.37
N GLU A 244 1.48 -15.28 26.25
CA GLU A 244 1.94 -16.08 25.11
C GLU A 244 0.82 -17.00 24.65
N ARG A 245 0.78 -17.24 23.33
CA ARG A 245 -0.11 -18.21 22.71
C ARG A 245 0.54 -19.59 22.77
N SER A 246 -0.26 -20.66 22.94
CA SER A 246 0.22 -22.02 22.71
C SER A 246 0.80 -22.17 21.31
N ARG A 247 1.84 -22.98 21.19
CA ARG A 247 2.55 -23.26 19.93
C ARG A 247 1.95 -24.44 19.16
N ASP A 248 0.89 -25.04 19.70
CA ASP A 248 0.22 -26.21 19.14
C ASP A 248 -0.70 -25.87 17.97
#